data_405896374d787bb9b7feee7c47015b9a
#
_entry.id   405896374d787bb9b7feee7c47015b9a
#
_cell.length_a   1.000
_cell.length_b   1.000
_cell.length_c   1.000
_cell.angle_alpha   90.00
_cell.angle_beta   90.00
_cell.angle_gamma   90.00
#
_symmetry.space_group_name_H-M   'P 1'
#
loop_
_entity.id
_entity.type
_entity.pdbx_description
1 polymer ?
#
loop_
_entity_poly.entity_id
_entity_poly.type
_entity_poly.pdbx_seq_one_letter_code
_entity_poly.pdbx_strand_id
1 'polypeptide(L)'
;MGKKGDATKAAIRNTALHLFIRKGFKDVTMKDICEAAGLSRGGLYTHYGSTGQVFADIIEELMSGLESQVAGKMERGLPASLILDELLERYQSEMLDRSGSLGLAFYEYYSGLPLTEDNAMLKQYYSSKTMLCSLIEYGIGKGEFRQAHADAVADLLLFSYQGVRMLSSIMPLDDDNIPEGMIREIRSMLVK
;
A
#
# COMPACT_ATOMS: atom_id res chain seq x y z
N MET A 1 15.88 -15.38 -14.06
CA MET A 1 14.61 -16.02 -14.50
C MET A 1 14.30 -15.48 -15.89
N GLY A 2 13.75 -16.30 -16.81
CA GLY A 2 13.55 -15.84 -18.18
C GLY A 2 12.27 -15.03 -18.33
N LYS A 3 12.22 -14.11 -19.29
CA LYS A 3 11.06 -13.21 -19.60
C LYS A 3 9.67 -13.90 -19.56
N LYS A 4 9.58 -15.20 -19.88
CA LYS A 4 8.33 -15.98 -19.84
C LYS A 4 7.90 -16.30 -18.40
N GLY A 5 8.85 -16.56 -17.49
CA GLY A 5 8.57 -16.79 -16.07
C GLY A 5 8.05 -15.55 -15.37
N ASP A 6 8.62 -14.39 -15.70
CA ASP A 6 8.22 -13.09 -15.12
C ASP A 6 6.82 -12.68 -15.58
N ALA A 7 6.49 -12.91 -16.87
CA ALA A 7 5.14 -12.68 -17.40
C ALA A 7 4.09 -13.59 -16.73
N THR A 8 4.44 -14.86 -16.46
CA THR A 8 3.54 -15.77 -15.75
C THR A 8 3.32 -15.36 -14.30
N LYS A 9 4.38 -14.93 -13.59
CA LYS A 9 4.25 -14.39 -12.22
C LYS A 9 3.35 -13.17 -12.18
N ALA A 10 3.52 -12.23 -13.11
CA ALA A 10 2.68 -11.04 -13.22
C ALA A 10 1.19 -11.41 -13.45
N ALA A 11 0.91 -12.37 -14.32
CA ALA A 11 -0.45 -12.85 -14.55
C ALA A 11 -1.06 -13.51 -13.30
N ILE A 12 -0.28 -14.30 -12.56
CA ILE A 12 -0.71 -14.90 -11.29
C ILE A 12 -1.04 -13.82 -10.26
N ARG A 13 -0.15 -12.82 -10.07
CA ARG A 13 -0.37 -11.72 -9.12
C ARG A 13 -1.64 -10.95 -9.44
N ASN A 14 -1.81 -10.56 -10.71
CA ASN A 14 -2.99 -9.80 -11.13
C ASN A 14 -4.30 -10.57 -10.87
N THR A 15 -4.32 -11.86 -11.19
CA THR A 15 -5.49 -12.73 -10.95
C THR A 15 -5.76 -12.90 -9.45
N ALA A 16 -4.70 -13.16 -8.65
CA ALA A 16 -4.80 -13.35 -7.22
C ALA A 16 -5.21 -12.06 -6.50
N LEU A 17 -4.75 -10.89 -6.96
CA LEU A 17 -5.15 -9.58 -6.44
C LEU A 17 -6.68 -9.43 -6.44
N HIS A 18 -7.35 -9.76 -7.55
CA HIS A 18 -8.81 -9.70 -7.64
C HIS A 18 -9.51 -10.70 -6.70
N LEU A 19 -8.90 -11.85 -6.44
CA LEU A 19 -9.45 -12.81 -5.48
C LEU A 19 -9.33 -12.28 -4.05
N PHE A 20 -8.18 -11.75 -3.67
CA PHE A 20 -7.94 -11.18 -2.34
C PHE A 20 -8.83 -9.97 -2.06
N ILE A 21 -9.04 -9.10 -3.03
CA ILE A 21 -9.97 -7.97 -2.93
C ILE A 21 -11.40 -8.45 -2.63
N ARG A 22 -11.87 -9.50 -3.30
CA ARG A 22 -13.26 -9.96 -3.16
C ARG A 22 -13.51 -10.84 -1.95
N LYS A 23 -12.53 -11.63 -1.51
CA LYS A 23 -12.72 -12.69 -0.50
C LYS A 23 -11.96 -12.44 0.80
N GLY A 24 -11.03 -11.45 0.85
CA GLY A 24 -10.03 -11.36 1.90
C GLY A 24 -8.88 -12.35 1.68
N PHE A 25 -7.93 -12.39 2.63
CA PHE A 25 -6.76 -13.28 2.53
C PHE A 25 -7.07 -14.72 2.97
N LYS A 26 -7.82 -14.88 4.06
CA LYS A 26 -8.10 -16.19 4.67
C LYS A 26 -8.91 -17.12 3.79
N ASP A 27 -9.83 -16.56 3.01
CA ASP A 27 -10.75 -17.32 2.18
C ASP A 27 -10.24 -17.60 0.76
N VAL A 28 -9.00 -17.21 0.45
CA VAL A 28 -8.34 -17.50 -0.82
C VAL A 28 -7.37 -18.67 -0.66
N THR A 29 -7.53 -19.69 -1.50
CA THR A 29 -6.68 -20.87 -1.54
C THR A 29 -5.80 -20.91 -2.80
N MET A 30 -4.73 -21.70 -2.77
CA MET A 30 -3.92 -21.98 -3.98
C MET A 30 -4.76 -22.60 -5.10
N LYS A 31 -5.82 -23.36 -4.76
CA LYS A 31 -6.75 -23.91 -5.74
C LYS A 31 -7.52 -22.81 -6.45
N ASP A 32 -8.07 -21.83 -5.71
CA ASP A 32 -8.79 -20.68 -6.31
C ASP A 32 -7.89 -19.92 -7.29
N ILE A 33 -6.61 -19.72 -6.90
CA ILE A 33 -5.65 -19.02 -7.77
C ILE A 33 -5.34 -19.83 -9.03
N CYS A 34 -5.16 -21.16 -8.92
CA CYS A 34 -4.98 -22.04 -10.08
C CYS A 34 -6.15 -21.95 -11.06
N GLU A 35 -7.36 -22.08 -10.55
CA GLU A 35 -8.59 -22.04 -11.37
C GLU A 35 -8.76 -20.70 -12.07
N ALA A 36 -8.58 -19.60 -11.33
CA ALA A 36 -8.73 -18.25 -11.87
C ALA A 36 -7.61 -17.88 -12.87
N ALA A 37 -6.39 -18.35 -12.66
CA ALA A 37 -5.25 -18.10 -13.57
C ALA A 37 -5.18 -19.08 -14.75
N GLY A 38 -6.04 -20.10 -14.82
CA GLY A 38 -6.00 -21.13 -15.86
C GLY A 38 -4.74 -22.00 -15.81
N LEU A 39 -4.14 -22.19 -14.61
CA LEU A 39 -2.91 -22.94 -14.42
C LEU A 39 -3.17 -24.31 -13.77
N SER A 40 -2.32 -25.27 -14.10
CA SER A 40 -2.25 -26.52 -13.32
C SER A 40 -1.63 -26.24 -11.93
N ARG A 41 -1.92 -27.08 -10.95
CA ARG A 41 -1.27 -27.01 -9.62
C ARG A 41 0.24 -26.98 -9.75
N GLY A 42 0.84 -27.90 -10.50
CA GLY A 42 2.28 -27.93 -10.73
C GLY A 42 2.81 -26.63 -11.32
N GLY A 43 2.09 -26.03 -12.29
CA GLY A 43 2.44 -24.75 -12.90
C GLY A 43 2.47 -23.61 -11.88
N LEU A 44 1.47 -23.51 -11.00
CA LEU A 44 1.46 -22.48 -9.96
C LEU A 44 2.58 -22.72 -8.92
N TYR A 45 2.74 -23.95 -8.44
CA TYR A 45 3.75 -24.27 -7.42
C TYR A 45 5.21 -24.11 -7.88
N THR A 46 5.48 -24.02 -9.20
CA THR A 46 6.81 -23.62 -9.70
C THR A 46 7.14 -22.15 -9.45
N HIS A 47 6.12 -21.32 -9.20
CA HIS A 47 6.26 -19.87 -8.97
C HIS A 47 6.07 -19.48 -7.51
N TYR A 48 5.09 -20.09 -6.82
CA TYR A 48 4.72 -19.75 -5.44
C TYR A 48 4.38 -21.00 -4.63
N GLY A 49 4.96 -21.12 -3.45
CA GLY A 49 4.72 -22.22 -2.54
C GLY A 49 3.45 -22.09 -1.70
N SER A 50 2.90 -20.88 -1.57
CA SER A 50 1.71 -20.59 -0.74
C SER A 50 0.98 -19.34 -1.17
N THR A 51 -0.28 -19.19 -0.71
CA THR A 51 -1.07 -17.96 -0.87
C THR A 51 -0.38 -16.76 -0.22
N GLY A 52 0.29 -16.98 0.93
CA GLY A 52 1.05 -15.93 1.60
C GLY A 52 2.21 -15.39 0.76
N GLN A 53 2.93 -16.25 0.02
CA GLN A 53 3.97 -15.78 -0.89
C GLN A 53 3.41 -14.99 -2.07
N VAL A 54 2.26 -15.39 -2.63
CA VAL A 54 1.58 -14.64 -3.69
C VAL A 54 1.17 -13.27 -3.18
N PHE A 55 0.58 -13.22 -1.98
CA PHE A 55 0.13 -11.97 -1.38
C PHE A 55 1.29 -11.03 -1.06
N ALA A 56 2.37 -11.55 -0.45
CA ALA A 56 3.57 -10.77 -0.17
C ALA A 56 4.18 -10.14 -1.44
N ASP A 57 4.27 -10.91 -2.53
CA ASP A 57 4.81 -10.45 -3.82
C ASP A 57 3.90 -9.35 -4.45
N ILE A 58 2.57 -9.45 -4.29
CA ILE A 58 1.62 -8.41 -4.70
C ILE A 58 1.87 -7.11 -3.93
N ILE A 59 1.99 -7.20 -2.60
CA ILE A 59 2.22 -6.04 -1.76
C ILE A 59 3.54 -5.36 -2.09
N GLU A 60 4.61 -6.13 -2.25
CA GLU A 60 5.93 -5.62 -2.61
C GLU A 60 5.88 -4.86 -3.95
N GLU A 61 5.19 -5.40 -4.96
CA GLU A 61 5.02 -4.73 -6.25
C GLU A 61 4.24 -3.41 -6.14
N LEU A 62 3.14 -3.40 -5.38
CA LEU A 62 2.33 -2.19 -5.18
C LEU A 62 3.11 -1.09 -4.47
N MET A 63 3.90 -1.45 -3.45
CA MET A 63 4.69 -0.50 -2.66
C MET A 63 5.87 0.05 -3.44
N SER A 64 6.67 -0.81 -4.07
CA SER A 64 7.81 -0.39 -4.88
C SER A 64 7.38 0.47 -6.08
N GLY A 65 6.21 0.22 -6.62
CA GLY A 65 5.61 1.05 -7.67
C GLY A 65 5.30 2.47 -7.19
N LEU A 66 4.72 2.62 -6.00
CA LEU A 66 4.42 3.92 -5.41
C LEU A 66 5.70 4.72 -5.10
N GLU A 67 6.68 4.06 -4.44
CA GLU A 67 7.96 4.67 -4.11
C GLU A 67 8.70 5.18 -5.35
N SER A 68 8.74 4.36 -6.41
CA SER A 68 9.36 4.72 -7.67
C SER A 68 8.64 5.89 -8.36
N GLN A 69 7.31 5.97 -8.27
CA GLN A 69 6.54 7.08 -8.81
C GLN A 69 6.85 8.39 -8.08
N VAL A 70 6.86 8.38 -6.75
CA VAL A 70 7.18 9.57 -5.94
C VAL A 70 8.61 10.02 -6.19
N ALA A 71 9.59 9.11 -6.13
CA ALA A 71 10.99 9.41 -6.40
C ALA A 71 11.19 10.01 -7.81
N GLY A 72 10.60 9.38 -8.84
CA GLY A 72 10.72 9.86 -10.21
C GLY A 72 10.06 11.24 -10.44
N LYS A 73 9.02 11.60 -9.67
CA LYS A 73 8.44 12.95 -9.71
C LYS A 73 9.37 13.98 -9.08
N MET A 74 9.99 13.66 -7.94
CA MET A 74 10.99 14.51 -7.30
C MET A 74 12.22 14.73 -8.20
N GLU A 75 12.73 13.67 -8.82
CA GLU A 75 13.86 13.75 -9.76
C GLU A 75 13.57 14.64 -10.97
N ARG A 76 12.34 14.64 -11.46
CA ARG A 76 11.89 15.55 -12.52
C ARG A 76 11.64 16.98 -12.05
N GLY A 77 11.83 17.27 -10.78
CA GLY A 77 11.68 18.60 -10.22
C GLY A 77 10.23 19.09 -10.07
N LEU A 78 9.23 18.17 -10.05
CA LEU A 78 7.83 18.57 -9.86
C LEU A 78 7.64 19.28 -8.52
N PRO A 79 6.62 20.17 -8.38
CA PRO A 79 6.28 20.78 -7.11
C PRO A 79 6.00 19.74 -6.03
N ALA A 80 6.59 19.92 -4.86
CA ALA A 80 6.40 19.00 -3.73
C ALA A 80 4.94 18.97 -3.25
N SER A 81 4.28 20.11 -3.30
CA SER A 81 2.84 20.25 -2.99
C SER A 81 1.97 19.40 -3.91
N LEU A 82 2.28 19.39 -5.22
CA LEU A 82 1.55 18.56 -6.18
C LEU A 82 1.74 17.07 -5.90
N ILE A 83 2.99 16.65 -5.63
CA ILE A 83 3.30 15.23 -5.33
C ILE A 83 2.58 14.79 -4.04
N LEU A 84 2.58 15.66 -3.03
CA LEU A 84 1.88 15.41 -1.77
C LEU A 84 0.37 15.31 -1.99
N ASP A 85 -0.24 16.23 -2.73
CA ASP A 85 -1.68 16.24 -2.98
C ASP A 85 -2.15 14.96 -3.67
N GLU A 86 -1.46 14.50 -4.72
CA GLU A 86 -1.76 13.24 -5.40
C GLU A 86 -1.63 12.02 -4.46
N LEU A 87 -0.63 12.02 -3.56
CA LEU A 87 -0.44 10.95 -2.58
C LEU A 87 -1.56 10.94 -1.54
N LEU A 88 -1.96 12.12 -1.05
CA LEU A 88 -3.03 12.28 -0.08
C LEU A 88 -4.40 11.90 -0.68
N GLU A 89 -4.68 12.29 -1.93
CA GLU A 89 -5.89 11.88 -2.65
C GLU A 89 -5.96 10.34 -2.80
N ARG A 90 -4.84 9.72 -3.13
CA ARG A 90 -4.76 8.26 -3.18
C ARG A 90 -5.06 7.65 -1.81
N TYR A 91 -4.43 8.11 -0.74
CA TYR A 91 -4.67 7.59 0.61
C TYR A 91 -6.13 7.78 1.03
N GLN A 92 -6.73 8.94 0.74
CA GLN A 92 -8.14 9.20 1.01
C GLN A 92 -9.05 8.20 0.30
N SER A 93 -8.81 7.96 -0.99
CA SER A 93 -9.60 7.00 -1.76
C SER A 93 -9.47 5.56 -1.22
N GLU A 94 -8.27 5.15 -0.82
CA GLU A 94 -8.02 3.82 -0.26
C GLU A 94 -8.58 3.64 1.16
N MET A 95 -8.70 4.72 1.96
CA MET A 95 -9.28 4.70 3.31
C MET A 95 -10.75 4.28 3.31
N LEU A 96 -11.53 4.71 2.31
CA LEU A 96 -12.98 4.51 2.22
C LEU A 96 -13.40 3.43 1.25
N ASP A 97 -12.47 2.85 0.50
CA ASP A 97 -12.79 1.82 -0.48
C ASP A 97 -13.18 0.50 0.20
N ARG A 98 -14.48 0.34 0.50
CA ARG A 98 -15.05 -0.88 1.06
C ARG A 98 -15.29 -1.97 0.02
N SER A 99 -15.40 -1.60 -1.26
CA SER A 99 -15.86 -2.51 -2.31
C SER A 99 -14.75 -3.14 -3.13
N GLY A 100 -13.54 -2.64 -3.04
CA GLY A 100 -12.42 -3.05 -3.88
C GLY A 100 -11.05 -2.99 -3.20
N SER A 101 -10.99 -2.71 -1.89
CA SER A 101 -9.71 -2.52 -1.22
C SER A 101 -9.12 -3.83 -0.71
N LEU A 102 -7.81 -3.90 -0.73
CA LEU A 102 -7.05 -4.96 -0.04
C LEU A 102 -7.09 -4.84 1.49
N GLY A 103 -7.85 -3.90 2.07
CA GLY A 103 -7.84 -3.59 3.50
C GLY A 103 -8.07 -4.81 4.39
N LEU A 104 -9.13 -5.56 4.13
CA LEU A 104 -9.43 -6.80 4.87
C LEU A 104 -8.34 -7.85 4.68
N ALA A 105 -7.91 -8.10 3.43
CA ALA A 105 -6.87 -9.06 3.13
C ALA A 105 -5.53 -8.70 3.78
N PHE A 106 -5.20 -7.42 3.82
CA PHE A 106 -4.04 -6.87 4.53
C PHE A 106 -4.09 -7.19 6.03
N TYR A 107 -5.19 -6.83 6.67
CA TYR A 107 -5.38 -7.10 8.10
C TYR A 107 -5.28 -8.59 8.42
N GLU A 108 -5.96 -9.44 7.64
CA GLU A 108 -5.96 -10.88 7.83
C GLU A 108 -4.57 -11.51 7.63
N TYR A 109 -3.82 -11.05 6.65
CA TYR A 109 -2.46 -11.52 6.37
C TYR A 109 -1.50 -11.11 7.49
N TYR A 110 -1.43 -9.82 7.80
CA TYR A 110 -0.44 -9.31 8.76
C TYR A 110 -0.75 -9.70 10.20
N SER A 111 -2.03 -9.84 10.58
CA SER A 111 -2.40 -10.33 11.92
C SER A 111 -1.98 -11.78 12.17
N GLY A 112 -1.71 -12.55 11.12
CA GLY A 112 -1.20 -13.92 11.19
C GLY A 112 0.33 -14.04 11.22
N LEU A 113 1.06 -12.92 11.03
CA LEU A 113 2.52 -12.95 11.03
C LEU A 113 3.09 -12.86 12.45
N PRO A 114 4.25 -13.51 12.71
CA PRO A 114 4.93 -13.37 13.98
C PRO A 114 5.42 -11.94 14.22
N LEU A 115 5.37 -11.49 15.49
CA LEU A 115 5.87 -10.18 15.93
C LEU A 115 7.39 -10.25 16.13
N THR A 116 8.14 -10.28 15.05
CA THR A 116 9.61 -10.32 15.04
C THR A 116 10.17 -9.11 14.34
N GLU A 117 11.47 -8.84 14.52
CA GLU A 117 12.18 -7.76 13.80
C GLU A 117 12.17 -7.94 12.28
N ASP A 118 11.97 -9.15 11.79
CA ASP A 118 11.88 -9.49 10.36
C ASP A 118 10.44 -9.43 9.82
N ASN A 119 9.52 -8.81 10.58
CA ASN A 119 8.11 -8.68 10.20
C ASN A 119 7.95 -7.86 8.91
N ALA A 120 7.26 -8.42 7.91
CA ALA A 120 7.09 -7.78 6.62
C ALA A 120 6.31 -6.45 6.69
N MET A 121 5.35 -6.32 7.62
CA MET A 121 4.63 -5.07 7.85
C MET A 121 5.54 -3.98 8.40
N LEU A 122 6.45 -4.34 9.31
CA LEU A 122 7.43 -3.40 9.85
C LEU A 122 8.38 -2.88 8.74
N LYS A 123 8.85 -3.77 7.87
CA LYS A 123 9.68 -3.38 6.71
C LYS A 123 8.93 -2.41 5.80
N GLN A 124 7.68 -2.72 5.50
CA GLN A 124 6.83 -1.87 4.67
C GLN A 124 6.58 -0.50 5.32
N TYR A 125 6.31 -0.46 6.63
CA TYR A 125 6.17 0.79 7.36
C TYR A 125 7.42 1.67 7.23
N TYR A 126 8.61 1.12 7.45
CA TYR A 126 9.85 1.89 7.33
C TYR A 126 10.14 2.34 5.89
N SER A 127 9.82 1.54 4.88
CA SER A 127 9.95 1.93 3.47
C SER A 127 9.02 3.12 3.14
N SER A 128 7.75 3.02 3.50
CA SER A 128 6.78 4.11 3.32
C SER A 128 7.16 5.37 4.09
N LYS A 129 7.65 5.21 5.33
CA LYS A 129 8.14 6.33 6.15
C LYS A 129 9.32 7.03 5.49
N THR A 130 10.30 6.27 4.98
CA THR A 130 11.46 6.82 4.27
C THR A 130 11.03 7.63 3.04
N MET A 131 10.09 7.10 2.24
CA MET A 131 9.55 7.80 1.08
C MET A 131 8.88 9.13 1.49
N LEU A 132 8.04 9.12 2.53
CA LEU A 132 7.36 10.32 3.02
C LEU A 132 8.34 11.35 3.57
N CYS A 133 9.32 10.93 4.39
CA CYS A 133 10.36 11.82 4.89
C CYS A 133 11.13 12.48 3.74
N SER A 134 11.50 11.72 2.72
CA SER A 134 12.18 12.24 1.54
C SER A 134 11.34 13.28 0.79
N LEU A 135 10.03 13.05 0.64
CA LEU A 135 9.12 14.03 0.03
C LEU A 135 8.99 15.31 0.88
N ILE A 136 8.86 15.16 2.20
CA ILE A 136 8.73 16.30 3.12
C ILE A 136 10.01 17.15 3.08
N GLU A 137 11.17 16.52 3.18
CA GLU A 137 12.48 17.20 3.11
C GLU A 137 12.70 17.88 1.75
N TYR A 138 12.28 17.24 0.67
CA TYR A 138 12.31 17.83 -0.67
C TYR A 138 11.45 19.10 -0.74
N GLY A 139 10.24 19.09 -0.18
CA GLY A 139 9.35 20.25 -0.15
C GLY A 139 9.86 21.38 0.74
N ILE A 140 10.48 21.04 1.88
CA ILE A 140 11.15 22.02 2.75
C ILE A 140 12.33 22.66 2.00
N GLY A 141 13.16 21.86 1.34
CA GLY A 141 14.31 22.32 0.57
C GLY A 141 13.92 23.24 -0.61
N LYS A 142 12.76 23.01 -1.22
CA LYS A 142 12.19 23.89 -2.25
C LYS A 142 11.48 25.12 -1.70
N GLY A 143 11.32 25.24 -0.39
CA GLY A 143 10.58 26.34 0.25
C GLY A 143 9.05 26.27 0.07
N GLU A 144 8.51 25.17 -0.46
CA GLU A 144 7.08 24.94 -0.61
C GLU A 144 6.43 24.51 0.71
N PHE A 145 7.16 23.75 1.52
CA PHE A 145 6.70 23.29 2.83
C PHE A 145 7.28 24.15 3.96
N ARG A 146 6.54 24.15 5.07
CA ARG A 146 7.01 24.70 6.35
C ARG A 146 8.08 23.79 6.94
N GLN A 147 8.88 24.34 7.84
CA GLN A 147 9.75 23.51 8.69
C GLN A 147 8.88 22.60 9.56
N ALA A 148 9.10 21.30 9.47
CA ALA A 148 8.37 20.28 10.19
C ALA A 148 9.32 19.13 10.56
N HIS A 149 8.93 18.36 11.58
CA HIS A 149 9.61 17.11 11.91
C HIS A 149 9.10 16.01 10.95
N ALA A 150 9.84 15.75 9.87
CA ALA A 150 9.42 14.85 8.80
C ALA A 150 9.01 13.46 9.34
N ASP A 151 9.79 12.90 10.27
CA ASP A 151 9.49 11.62 10.92
C ASP A 151 8.12 11.61 11.61
N ALA A 152 7.83 12.64 12.40
CA ALA A 152 6.58 12.72 13.16
C ALA A 152 5.37 12.90 12.25
N VAL A 153 5.51 13.70 11.20
CA VAL A 153 4.42 13.89 10.21
C VAL A 153 4.19 12.62 9.39
N ALA A 154 5.26 11.93 9.00
CA ALA A 154 5.16 10.65 8.31
C ALA A 154 4.49 9.59 9.18
N ASP A 155 4.85 9.48 10.46
CA ASP A 155 4.21 8.58 11.42
C ASP A 155 2.72 8.89 11.59
N LEU A 156 2.39 10.17 11.77
CA LEU A 156 1.00 10.61 11.90
C LEU A 156 0.17 10.23 10.67
N LEU A 157 0.69 10.49 9.47
CA LEU A 157 0.01 10.15 8.23
C LEU A 157 -0.17 8.64 8.08
N LEU A 158 0.88 7.85 8.28
CA LEU A 158 0.82 6.39 8.10
C LEU A 158 -0.10 5.71 9.11
N PHE A 159 -0.02 6.08 10.40
CA PHE A 159 -0.91 5.51 11.41
C PHE A 159 -2.35 5.95 11.23
N SER A 160 -2.59 7.21 10.86
CA SER A 160 -3.93 7.70 10.56
C SER A 160 -4.54 6.98 9.37
N TYR A 161 -3.80 6.86 8.26
CA TYR A 161 -4.22 6.13 7.06
C TYR A 161 -4.57 4.67 7.37
N GLN A 162 -3.67 3.95 8.03
CA GLN A 162 -3.89 2.55 8.36
C GLN A 162 -5.00 2.37 9.40
N GLY A 163 -5.11 3.27 10.36
CA GLY A 163 -6.17 3.25 11.38
C GLY A 163 -7.55 3.36 10.76
N VAL A 164 -7.78 4.35 9.90
CA VAL A 164 -9.07 4.50 9.21
C VAL A 164 -9.35 3.31 8.31
N ARG A 165 -8.40 2.88 7.51
CA ARG A 165 -8.53 1.76 6.58
C ARG A 165 -8.87 0.44 7.29
N MET A 166 -8.21 0.17 8.42
CA MET A 166 -8.48 -1.02 9.23
C MET A 166 -9.84 -0.93 9.92
N LEU A 167 -10.14 0.20 10.56
CA LEU A 167 -11.40 0.39 11.28
C LEU A 167 -12.60 0.40 10.33
N SER A 168 -12.50 0.99 9.14
CA SER A 168 -13.58 0.98 8.15
C SER A 168 -13.95 -0.41 7.64
N SER A 169 -13.04 -1.39 7.75
CA SER A 169 -13.32 -2.79 7.38
C SER A 169 -14.13 -3.55 8.45
N ILE A 170 -14.16 -3.06 9.70
CA ILE A 170 -14.82 -3.71 10.84
C ILE A 170 -15.89 -2.84 11.53
N MET A 171 -15.94 -1.56 11.19
CA MET A 171 -16.91 -0.61 11.71
C MET A 171 -17.66 0.07 10.56
N PRO A 172 -18.97 0.35 10.69
CA PRO A 172 -19.69 1.16 9.70
C PRO A 172 -19.30 2.65 9.87
N LEU A 173 -18.12 3.00 9.40
CA LEU A 173 -17.72 4.41 9.29
C LEU A 173 -18.39 5.00 8.06
N ASP A 174 -19.59 5.56 8.24
CA ASP A 174 -20.39 6.14 7.16
C ASP A 174 -20.14 7.64 6.94
N ASP A 175 -19.24 8.22 7.73
CA ASP A 175 -18.91 9.63 7.65
C ASP A 175 -17.68 9.85 6.76
N ASP A 176 -17.93 10.22 5.50
CA ASP A 176 -16.91 10.53 4.50
C ASP A 176 -16.03 11.73 4.89
N ASN A 177 -16.46 12.52 5.88
CA ASN A 177 -15.70 13.69 6.34
C ASN A 177 -14.48 13.33 7.18
N ILE A 178 -14.41 12.11 7.75
CA ILE A 178 -13.28 11.70 8.60
C ILE A 178 -11.97 11.69 7.81
N PRO A 179 -11.84 10.95 6.69
CA PRO A 179 -10.61 10.98 5.90
C PRO A 179 -10.29 12.34 5.33
N GLU A 180 -11.31 13.07 4.82
CA GLU A 180 -11.12 14.41 4.27
C GLU A 180 -10.58 15.38 5.33
N GLY A 181 -11.17 15.40 6.53
CA GLY A 181 -10.72 16.23 7.63
C GLY A 181 -9.28 15.92 8.04
N MET A 182 -8.94 14.64 8.18
CA MET A 182 -7.59 14.20 8.54
C MET A 182 -6.55 14.60 7.49
N ILE A 183 -6.84 14.36 6.22
CA ILE A 183 -5.98 14.71 5.08
C ILE A 183 -5.75 16.21 5.02
N ARG A 184 -6.82 17.02 5.18
CA ARG A 184 -6.73 18.47 5.20
C ARG A 184 -5.82 18.98 6.33
N GLU A 185 -5.95 18.44 7.54
CA GLU A 185 -5.10 18.83 8.66
C GLU A 185 -3.64 18.45 8.45
N ILE A 186 -3.36 17.24 7.98
CA ILE A 186 -1.99 16.82 7.67
C ILE A 186 -1.38 17.70 6.57
N ARG A 187 -2.14 18.00 5.52
CA ARG A 187 -1.70 18.94 4.47
C ARG A 187 -1.37 20.31 5.03
N SER A 188 -2.21 20.83 5.93
CA SER A 188 -2.02 22.14 6.54
C SER A 188 -0.77 22.25 7.43
N MET A 189 -0.31 21.12 7.98
CA MET A 189 0.95 21.08 8.74
C MET A 189 2.17 21.34 7.85
N LEU A 190 2.09 20.98 6.57
CA LEU A 190 3.23 21.00 5.64
C LEU A 190 3.16 22.19 4.68
N VAL A 191 2.07 22.35 3.96
CA VAL A 191 1.96 23.33 2.86
C VAL A 191 1.77 24.74 3.42
N LYS A 192 2.53 25.70 2.83
CA LYS A 192 2.44 27.13 3.20
C LYS A 192 1.16 27.77 2.71
#